data_3a82680e4c57d535d2f8d9dcd59bc575
#
_entry.id   3a82680e4c57d535d2f8d9dcd59bc575
#
_cell.length_a   1.000
_cell.length_b   1.000
_cell.length_c   1.000
_cell.angle_alpha   90.00
_cell.angle_beta   90.00
_cell.angle_gamma   90.00
#
_symmetry.space_group_name_H-M   'P 1'
#
loop_
_entity.id
_entity.type
_entity.pdbx_description
1 polymer ?
#
loop_
_entity_poly.entity_id
_entity_poly.type
_entity_poly.pdbx_seq_one_letter_code
_entity_poly.pdbx_strand_id
1 'polypeptide(L)'
;MTGATASTWEAARALADAVLYEGYLLYPYRPDSVKNQVRFQWGVLMPPDVVAQDPSESSAQHTEVLVDGRGDITVTVRFLQLQHRTVERRTGQRFHPVDRLDVCDAAYTVFDEAVQCEFTVPVGDEGDEVVLAVEGGRDVEHLSDPDGDVLGRLVRVREPLSFAVTTRVERPDSPYAVRVLSVRVDNRTPPPGPDSRTRRGPARPAWLGRALIADHLLLR
;
A
#
# COMPACT_ATOMS: atom_id res chain seq x y z
N MET A 1 -3.52 -8.78 -35.08
CA MET A 1 -2.49 -8.06 -34.29
C MET A 1 -2.79 -8.00 -32.77
N THR A 2 -3.70 -8.81 -32.24
CA THR A 2 -4.15 -8.79 -30.82
C THR A 2 -3.26 -9.58 -29.86
N GLY A 3 -2.45 -10.51 -30.32
CA GLY A 3 -1.65 -11.39 -29.44
C GLY A 3 -0.40 -10.75 -28.82
N ALA A 4 0.24 -9.80 -29.51
CA ALA A 4 1.48 -9.17 -29.03
C ALA A 4 1.23 -8.15 -27.89
N THR A 5 0.10 -7.47 -27.93
CA THR A 5 -0.30 -6.48 -26.89
C THR A 5 -0.68 -7.14 -25.57
N ALA A 6 -1.36 -8.28 -25.58
CA ALA A 6 -1.67 -9.03 -24.36
C ALA A 6 -0.40 -9.53 -23.66
N SER A 7 0.56 -10.09 -24.41
CA SER A 7 1.85 -10.57 -23.88
C SER A 7 2.69 -9.46 -23.25
N THR A 8 2.71 -8.27 -23.84
CA THR A 8 3.47 -7.11 -23.29
C THR A 8 2.85 -6.59 -21.99
N TRP A 9 1.51 -6.54 -21.92
CA TRP A 9 0.81 -6.12 -20.70
C TRP A 9 0.99 -7.11 -19.55
N GLU A 10 0.91 -8.41 -19.84
CA GLU A 10 1.17 -9.46 -18.83
C GLU A 10 2.59 -9.39 -18.29
N ALA A 11 3.58 -9.16 -19.15
CA ALA A 11 4.96 -8.96 -18.72
C ALA A 11 5.14 -7.70 -17.85
N ALA A 12 4.48 -6.60 -18.21
CA ALA A 12 4.49 -5.38 -17.40
C ALA A 12 3.84 -5.60 -16.01
N ARG A 13 2.72 -6.33 -15.95
CA ARG A 13 2.09 -6.69 -14.68
C ARG A 13 2.99 -7.59 -13.82
N ALA A 14 3.62 -8.59 -14.41
CA ALA A 14 4.54 -9.46 -13.68
C ALA A 14 5.73 -8.68 -13.09
N LEU A 15 6.27 -7.71 -13.82
CA LEU A 15 7.30 -6.81 -13.31
C LEU A 15 6.76 -5.95 -12.17
N ALA A 16 5.57 -5.38 -12.32
CA ALA A 16 4.92 -4.57 -11.30
C ALA A 16 4.61 -5.39 -10.03
N ASP A 17 4.24 -6.67 -10.16
CA ASP A 17 4.09 -7.58 -9.02
C ASP A 17 5.43 -7.77 -8.29
N ALA A 18 6.53 -7.93 -9.01
CA ALA A 18 7.85 -8.02 -8.41
C ALA A 18 8.22 -6.75 -7.65
N VAL A 19 7.99 -5.57 -8.24
CA VAL A 19 8.25 -4.26 -7.61
C VAL A 19 7.41 -4.07 -6.35
N LEU A 20 6.10 -4.39 -6.42
CA LEU A 20 5.18 -4.24 -5.30
C LEU A 20 5.65 -4.99 -4.06
N TYR A 21 6.20 -6.17 -4.26
CA TYR A 21 6.61 -7.05 -3.17
C TYR A 21 8.13 -7.08 -2.91
N GLU A 22 8.93 -6.31 -3.65
CA GLU A 22 10.39 -6.33 -3.53
C GLU A 22 10.88 -6.12 -2.09
N GLY A 23 10.28 -5.18 -1.37
CA GLY A 23 10.60 -4.93 0.04
C GLY A 23 9.94 -5.88 1.03
N TYR A 24 9.00 -6.73 0.56
CA TYR A 24 8.16 -7.55 1.43
C TYR A 24 8.46 -9.06 1.34
N LEU A 25 8.66 -9.59 0.12
CA LEU A 25 8.78 -11.03 -0.13
C LEU A 25 10.21 -11.53 -0.33
N LEU A 26 11.14 -10.68 -0.77
CA LEU A 26 12.47 -11.14 -1.21
C LEU A 26 13.34 -11.68 -0.08
N TYR A 27 13.02 -11.39 1.19
CA TYR A 27 13.78 -11.92 2.32
C TYR A 27 12.86 -12.20 3.51
N PRO A 28 12.45 -13.45 3.73
CA PRO A 28 11.72 -13.86 4.93
C PRO A 28 12.66 -13.90 6.14
N TYR A 29 13.14 -12.73 6.56
CA TYR A 29 13.90 -12.64 7.80
C TYR A 29 12.99 -12.90 9.01
N ARG A 30 13.59 -13.46 10.07
CA ARG A 30 12.88 -13.57 11.34
C ARG A 30 12.36 -12.20 11.78
N PRO A 31 11.21 -12.13 12.46
CA PRO A 31 10.59 -10.86 12.89
C PRO A 31 11.53 -9.96 13.70
N ASP A 32 12.49 -10.54 14.42
CA ASP A 32 13.48 -9.89 15.28
C ASP A 32 14.75 -9.42 14.54
N SER A 33 14.87 -9.68 13.23
CA SER A 33 16.07 -9.28 12.50
C SER A 33 16.10 -7.75 12.28
N VAL A 34 17.29 -7.16 12.39
CA VAL A 34 17.55 -5.73 12.13
C VAL A 34 17.06 -5.31 10.73
N LYS A 35 17.10 -6.22 9.75
CA LYS A 35 16.64 -5.97 8.38
C LYS A 35 15.12 -5.85 8.27
N ASN A 36 14.35 -6.44 9.18
CA ASN A 36 12.90 -6.23 9.24
C ASN A 36 12.50 -4.86 9.80
N GLN A 37 13.41 -4.16 10.48
CA GLN A 37 13.20 -2.78 10.94
C GLN A 37 13.26 -1.78 9.79
N VAL A 38 13.79 -2.20 8.62
CA VAL A 38 14.01 -1.38 7.43
C VAL A 38 13.00 -1.73 6.31
N ARG A 39 11.88 -2.39 6.63
CA ARG A 39 10.82 -2.73 5.68
C ARG A 39 10.05 -1.48 5.24
N PHE A 40 9.44 -1.54 4.06
CA PHE A 40 8.60 -0.48 3.53
C PHE A 40 9.33 0.86 3.32
N GLN A 41 10.45 0.83 2.62
CA GLN A 41 11.27 2.03 2.37
C GLN A 41 11.14 2.59 0.94
N TRP A 42 10.64 1.80 0.00
CA TRP A 42 10.60 2.15 -1.41
C TRP A 42 9.22 2.60 -1.84
N GLY A 43 9.17 3.67 -2.64
CA GLY A 43 7.92 4.18 -3.19
C GLY A 43 6.88 4.50 -2.11
N VAL A 44 7.28 5.09 -1.00
CA VAL A 44 6.36 5.40 0.10
C VAL A 44 5.88 6.83 -0.01
N LEU A 45 4.57 7.01 -0.13
CA LEU A 45 3.95 8.33 -0.06
C LEU A 45 3.34 8.49 1.32
N MET A 46 3.97 9.31 2.15
CA MET A 46 3.52 9.62 3.51
C MET A 46 2.35 10.60 3.51
N PRO A 47 1.53 10.63 4.57
CA PRO A 47 0.51 11.68 4.72
C PRO A 47 1.12 13.07 4.79
N PRO A 48 0.41 14.14 4.36
CA PRO A 48 0.95 15.50 4.36
C PRO A 48 1.36 16.02 5.73
N ASP A 49 0.66 15.62 6.80
CA ASP A 49 1.00 16.01 8.17
C ASP A 49 2.30 15.38 8.66
N VAL A 50 2.71 14.25 8.11
CA VAL A 50 4.02 13.63 8.35
C VAL A 50 5.11 14.37 7.61
N VAL A 51 4.92 14.66 6.32
CA VAL A 51 5.89 15.43 5.51
C VAL A 51 6.14 16.81 6.12
N ALA A 52 5.12 17.42 6.72
CA ALA A 52 5.28 18.68 7.45
C ALA A 52 6.20 18.57 8.69
N GLN A 53 6.31 17.37 9.28
CA GLN A 53 7.18 17.10 10.42
C GLN A 53 8.55 16.58 9.99
N ASP A 54 8.61 15.83 8.90
CA ASP A 54 9.83 15.26 8.34
C ASP A 54 9.90 15.52 6.83
N PRO A 55 10.56 16.61 6.40
CA PRO A 55 10.69 16.97 4.98
C PRO A 55 11.55 16.01 4.14
N SER A 56 12.16 15.00 4.72
CA SER A 56 12.86 13.95 3.97
C SER A 56 11.89 12.92 3.36
N GLU A 57 10.63 12.90 3.82
CA GLU A 57 9.57 12.09 3.27
C GLU A 57 8.81 12.82 2.15
N SER A 58 8.09 12.08 1.32
CA SER A 58 7.25 12.65 0.26
C SER A 58 5.80 12.22 0.45
N SER A 59 4.86 13.14 0.17
CA SER A 59 3.43 12.84 0.12
C SER A 59 2.91 12.60 -1.30
N ALA A 60 3.75 12.78 -2.31
CA ALA A 60 3.34 12.65 -3.71
C ALA A 60 4.46 12.09 -4.58
N GLN A 61 4.05 11.44 -5.67
CA GLN A 61 4.90 11.17 -6.82
C GLN A 61 4.34 11.87 -8.06
N HIS A 62 5.23 12.15 -9.01
CA HIS A 62 4.89 12.73 -10.31
C HIS A 62 5.70 12.05 -11.41
N THR A 63 5.04 11.74 -12.51
CA THR A 63 5.66 11.12 -13.68
C THR A 63 5.14 11.77 -14.96
N GLU A 64 6.00 11.90 -15.95
CA GLU A 64 5.66 12.34 -17.29
C GLU A 64 6.15 11.33 -18.31
N VAL A 65 5.30 11.00 -19.27
CA VAL A 65 5.63 10.08 -20.36
C VAL A 65 5.13 10.60 -21.69
N LEU A 66 5.87 10.30 -22.74
CA LEU A 66 5.41 10.48 -24.11
C LEU A 66 4.56 9.27 -24.50
N VAL A 67 3.38 9.57 -25.05
CA VAL A 67 2.44 8.57 -25.56
C VAL A 67 2.28 8.79 -27.06
N ASP A 68 2.61 7.77 -27.84
CA ASP A 68 2.39 7.74 -29.27
C ASP A 68 0.97 7.29 -29.61
N GLY A 69 0.38 7.91 -30.62
CA GLY A 69 -0.95 7.56 -31.12
C GLY A 69 -2.10 8.30 -30.41
N ARG A 70 -3.34 7.82 -30.72
CA ARG A 70 -4.60 8.47 -30.32
C ARG A 70 -5.54 7.57 -29.51
N GLY A 71 -5.06 6.41 -29.07
CA GLY A 71 -5.85 5.47 -28.28
C GLY A 71 -6.20 6.04 -26.90
N ASP A 72 -7.19 5.43 -26.28
CA ASP A 72 -7.53 5.68 -24.88
C ASP A 72 -6.36 5.29 -23.98
N ILE A 73 -6.20 6.03 -22.89
CA ILE A 73 -5.15 5.80 -21.90
C ILE A 73 -5.82 5.47 -20.57
N THR A 74 -5.27 4.49 -19.87
CA THR A 74 -5.64 4.19 -18.48
C THR A 74 -4.40 4.23 -17.60
N VAL A 75 -4.58 4.77 -16.39
CA VAL A 75 -3.59 4.76 -15.33
C VAL A 75 -4.05 3.81 -14.24
N THR A 76 -3.25 2.80 -13.95
CA THR A 76 -3.48 1.92 -12.79
C THR A 76 -2.47 2.25 -11.71
N VAL A 77 -2.98 2.72 -10.56
CA VAL A 77 -2.20 2.98 -9.35
C VAL A 77 -2.20 1.72 -8.50
N ARG A 78 -1.02 1.28 -8.07
CA ARG A 78 -0.87 0.10 -7.22
C ARG A 78 0.02 0.44 -6.03
N PHE A 79 -0.39 -0.01 -4.86
CA PHE A 79 0.37 0.15 -3.61
C PHE A 79 -0.02 -0.90 -2.59
N LEU A 80 0.69 -0.94 -1.48
CA LEU A 80 0.37 -1.76 -0.31
C LEU A 80 -0.21 -0.88 0.80
N GLN A 81 -1.36 -1.33 1.36
CA GLN A 81 -1.91 -0.81 2.62
C GLN A 81 -1.36 -1.65 3.77
N LEU A 82 -0.77 -0.99 4.78
CA LEU A 82 -0.26 -1.69 5.95
C LEU A 82 -1.39 -2.31 6.78
N GLN A 83 -1.19 -3.56 7.20
CA GLN A 83 -2.04 -4.28 8.12
C GLN A 83 -1.24 -4.68 9.36
N HIS A 84 -1.51 -3.98 10.47
CA HIS A 84 -0.85 -4.31 11.73
C HIS A 84 -1.53 -5.50 12.38
N ARG A 85 -0.76 -6.59 12.60
CA ARG A 85 -1.20 -7.79 13.30
C ARG A 85 -0.67 -7.81 14.71
N THR A 86 -1.57 -7.85 15.68
CA THR A 86 -1.26 -8.11 17.10
C THR A 86 -1.68 -9.51 17.50
N VAL A 87 -1.04 -10.03 18.53
CA VAL A 87 -1.33 -11.33 19.12
C VAL A 87 -1.85 -11.12 20.53
N GLU A 88 -2.94 -11.76 20.85
CA GLU A 88 -3.53 -11.68 22.20
C GLU A 88 -3.74 -13.08 22.76
N ARG A 89 -3.29 -13.29 24.02
CA ARG A 89 -3.51 -14.53 24.76
C ARG A 89 -4.82 -14.45 25.53
N ARG A 90 -5.57 -15.55 25.56
CA ARG A 90 -6.76 -15.69 26.41
C ARG A 90 -6.37 -16.04 27.84
N THR A 91 -6.95 -15.31 28.80
CA THR A 91 -6.87 -15.63 30.24
C THR A 91 -8.28 -15.51 30.82
N GLY A 92 -8.89 -16.65 31.08
CA GLY A 92 -10.30 -16.73 31.42
C GLY A 92 -11.19 -16.23 30.27
N GLN A 93 -11.94 -15.16 30.51
CA GLN A 93 -12.80 -14.55 29.46
C GLN A 93 -12.17 -13.31 28.79
N ARG A 94 -10.94 -12.97 29.13
CA ARG A 94 -10.27 -11.76 28.61
C ARG A 94 -9.12 -12.14 27.68
N PHE A 95 -8.82 -11.24 26.75
CA PHE A 95 -7.68 -11.31 25.85
C PHE A 95 -6.68 -10.21 26.22
N HIS A 96 -5.42 -10.56 26.31
CA HIS A 96 -4.32 -9.65 26.67
C HIS A 96 -3.25 -9.67 25.58
N PRO A 97 -2.77 -8.51 25.10
CA PRO A 97 -1.68 -8.42 24.13
C PRO A 97 -0.43 -9.14 24.65
N VAL A 98 0.22 -9.90 23.76
CA VAL A 98 1.50 -10.57 23.99
C VAL A 98 2.37 -10.43 22.75
N ASP A 99 3.68 -10.44 22.90
CA ASP A 99 4.60 -10.38 21.75
C ASP A 99 4.59 -11.68 20.94
N ARG A 100 4.36 -12.79 21.63
CA ARG A 100 4.34 -14.14 21.06
C ARG A 100 3.33 -15.04 21.76
N LEU A 101 2.67 -15.87 20.98
CA LEU A 101 1.81 -16.96 21.44
C LEU A 101 2.13 -18.22 20.64
N ASP A 102 2.51 -19.27 21.34
CA ASP A 102 2.67 -20.60 20.75
C ASP A 102 1.36 -21.37 20.92
N VAL A 103 0.83 -21.89 19.81
CA VAL A 103 -0.39 -22.73 19.76
C VAL A 103 -0.06 -23.95 18.91
N CYS A 104 -0.10 -25.12 19.52
CA CYS A 104 0.38 -26.36 18.90
C CYS A 104 1.83 -26.21 18.40
N ASP A 105 2.06 -26.51 17.11
CA ASP A 105 3.37 -26.41 16.47
C ASP A 105 3.62 -25.06 15.80
N ALA A 106 2.70 -24.09 15.95
CA ALA A 106 2.79 -22.78 15.35
C ALA A 106 3.10 -21.68 16.38
N ALA A 107 4.01 -20.79 16.00
CA ALA A 107 4.35 -19.59 16.78
C ALA A 107 3.78 -18.35 16.10
N TYR A 108 2.96 -17.60 16.80
CA TYR A 108 2.34 -16.35 16.34
C TYR A 108 3.00 -15.16 17.02
N THR A 109 3.40 -14.16 16.24
CA THR A 109 4.07 -12.96 16.74
C THR A 109 3.38 -11.71 16.20
N VAL A 110 3.61 -10.58 16.88
CA VAL A 110 3.25 -9.26 16.34
C VAL A 110 4.00 -9.03 15.03
N PHE A 111 3.29 -8.58 14.00
CA PHE A 111 3.87 -8.44 12.67
C PHE A 111 3.09 -7.45 11.82
N ASP A 112 3.81 -6.66 11.00
CA ASP A 112 3.20 -5.79 10.02
C ASP A 112 3.05 -6.56 8.69
N GLU A 113 1.82 -6.83 8.31
CA GLU A 113 1.42 -7.43 7.04
C GLU A 113 1.06 -6.32 6.04
N ALA A 114 0.83 -6.68 4.78
CA ALA A 114 0.39 -5.72 3.78
C ALA A 114 -0.73 -6.30 2.91
N VAL A 115 -1.67 -5.43 2.52
CA VAL A 115 -2.77 -5.75 1.61
C VAL A 115 -2.57 -4.97 0.32
N GLN A 116 -2.62 -5.66 -0.81
CA GLN A 116 -2.51 -5.04 -2.13
C GLN A 116 -3.75 -4.20 -2.45
N CYS A 117 -3.51 -2.99 -2.92
CA CYS A 117 -4.52 -2.09 -3.46
C CYS A 117 -4.21 -1.80 -4.93
N GLU A 118 -5.25 -1.80 -5.78
CA GLU A 118 -5.14 -1.51 -7.20
C GLU A 118 -6.37 -0.72 -7.67
N PHE A 119 -6.14 0.42 -8.34
CA PHE A 119 -7.18 1.31 -8.83
C PHE A 119 -6.86 1.74 -10.25
N THR A 120 -7.79 1.57 -11.18
CA THR A 120 -7.62 2.00 -12.57
C THR A 120 -8.51 3.21 -12.86
N VAL A 121 -7.89 4.26 -13.37
CA VAL A 121 -8.52 5.52 -13.72
C VAL A 121 -8.37 5.73 -15.22
N PRO A 122 -9.46 5.98 -15.98
CA PRO A 122 -9.36 6.41 -17.37
C PRO A 122 -8.79 7.84 -17.41
N VAL A 123 -8.01 8.12 -18.44
CA VAL A 123 -7.46 9.47 -18.67
C VAL A 123 -8.35 10.20 -19.67
N GLY A 124 -8.97 11.30 -19.25
CA GLY A 124 -9.72 12.18 -20.10
C GLY A 124 -8.84 12.98 -21.08
N ASP A 125 -9.44 13.58 -22.09
CA ASP A 125 -8.72 14.32 -23.15
C ASP A 125 -7.96 15.55 -22.64
N GLU A 126 -8.45 16.20 -21.58
CA GLU A 126 -7.82 17.36 -20.93
C GLU A 126 -7.12 16.99 -19.61
N GLY A 127 -7.39 15.78 -19.12
CA GLY A 127 -6.99 15.31 -17.82
C GLY A 127 -8.03 15.61 -16.74
N ASP A 128 -7.90 14.95 -15.60
CA ASP A 128 -8.84 15.02 -14.48
C ASP A 128 -8.14 14.81 -13.15
N GLU A 129 -8.79 15.19 -12.05
CA GLU A 129 -8.43 14.75 -10.70
C GLU A 129 -9.51 13.79 -10.18
N VAL A 130 -9.11 12.60 -9.74
CA VAL A 130 -9.97 11.60 -9.13
C VAL A 130 -9.49 11.35 -7.70
N VAL A 131 -10.39 11.59 -6.73
CA VAL A 131 -10.11 11.26 -5.31
C VAL A 131 -10.65 9.86 -5.01
N LEU A 132 -9.80 9.03 -4.44
CA LEU A 132 -10.07 7.63 -4.13
C LEU A 132 -9.85 7.37 -2.65
N ALA A 133 -10.57 6.37 -2.12
CA ALA A 133 -10.45 5.95 -0.74
C ALA A 133 -10.29 4.44 -0.66
N VAL A 134 -9.50 4.01 0.33
CA VAL A 134 -9.38 2.60 0.74
C VAL A 134 -9.92 2.48 2.15
N GLU A 135 -10.84 1.57 2.35
CA GLU A 135 -11.41 1.36 3.67
C GLU A 135 -10.40 0.77 4.66
N GLY A 136 -10.47 1.21 5.88
CA GLY A 136 -9.84 0.55 7.01
C GLY A 136 -10.58 -0.73 7.38
N GLY A 137 -10.03 -1.46 8.32
CA GLY A 137 -10.68 -2.68 8.78
C GLY A 137 -10.09 -3.22 10.06
N ARG A 138 -10.85 -4.10 10.70
CA ARG A 138 -10.43 -4.87 11.86
C ARG A 138 -10.92 -6.30 11.75
N ASP A 139 -9.99 -7.24 11.58
CA ASP A 139 -10.24 -8.66 11.47
C ASP A 139 -9.75 -9.38 12.72
N VAL A 140 -10.49 -10.37 13.19
CA VAL A 140 -10.15 -11.18 14.37
C VAL A 140 -10.21 -12.65 13.99
N GLU A 141 -9.09 -13.34 14.21
CA GLU A 141 -8.95 -14.78 14.00
C GLU A 141 -8.64 -15.44 15.35
N HIS A 142 -9.50 -16.39 15.78
CA HIS A 142 -9.25 -17.14 17.00
C HIS A 142 -8.25 -18.28 16.77
N LEU A 143 -7.37 -18.45 17.72
CA LEU A 143 -6.36 -19.51 17.74
C LEU A 143 -6.80 -20.55 18.77
N SER A 144 -7.09 -21.76 18.29
CA SER A 144 -7.57 -22.86 19.12
C SER A 144 -6.58 -24.03 19.13
N ASP A 145 -6.61 -24.78 20.20
CA ASP A 145 -5.93 -26.08 20.27
C ASP A 145 -6.72 -27.17 19.53
N PRO A 146 -6.21 -28.43 19.45
CA PRO A 146 -6.89 -29.54 18.79
C PRO A 146 -8.23 -29.94 19.44
N ASP A 147 -8.42 -29.61 20.72
CA ASP A 147 -9.66 -29.89 21.46
C ASP A 147 -10.72 -28.80 21.21
N GLY A 148 -10.35 -27.73 20.49
CA GLY A 148 -11.23 -26.62 20.13
C GLY A 148 -11.25 -25.48 21.15
N ASP A 149 -10.44 -25.56 22.19
CA ASP A 149 -10.34 -24.49 23.17
C ASP A 149 -9.56 -23.28 22.61
N VAL A 150 -10.16 -22.08 22.68
CA VAL A 150 -9.54 -20.85 22.23
C VAL A 150 -8.47 -20.42 23.21
N LEU A 151 -7.20 -20.48 22.78
CA LEU A 151 -6.02 -20.07 23.56
C LEU A 151 -5.65 -18.60 23.37
N GLY A 152 -6.03 -18.04 22.24
CA GLY A 152 -5.73 -16.65 21.91
C GLY A 152 -6.42 -16.20 20.62
N ARG A 153 -5.96 -15.04 20.10
CA ARG A 153 -6.44 -14.53 18.82
C ARG A 153 -5.40 -13.63 18.16
N LEU A 154 -5.50 -13.57 16.84
CA LEU A 154 -4.85 -12.54 16.02
C LEU A 154 -5.84 -11.41 15.79
N VAL A 155 -5.39 -10.20 15.93
CA VAL A 155 -6.16 -9.00 15.59
C VAL A 155 -5.39 -8.23 14.54
N ARG A 156 -5.98 -8.08 13.36
CA ARG A 156 -5.42 -7.31 12.25
C ARG A 156 -6.16 -6.00 12.10
N VAL A 157 -5.44 -4.90 12.03
CA VAL A 157 -6.00 -3.56 11.90
C VAL A 157 -5.39 -2.87 10.69
N ARG A 158 -6.24 -2.28 9.85
CA ARG A 158 -5.87 -1.40 8.74
C ARG A 158 -6.48 -0.03 8.96
N GLU A 159 -5.70 1.01 8.73
CA GLU A 159 -6.23 2.38 8.74
C GLU A 159 -6.82 2.71 7.36
N PRO A 160 -7.89 3.52 7.31
CA PRO A 160 -8.40 4.00 6.04
C PRO A 160 -7.40 4.94 5.38
N LEU A 161 -7.32 4.87 4.06
CA LEU A 161 -6.46 5.74 3.25
C LEU A 161 -7.29 6.59 2.30
N SER A 162 -6.79 7.77 1.98
CA SER A 162 -7.34 8.62 0.93
C SER A 162 -6.20 9.13 0.05
N PHE A 163 -6.40 9.15 -1.25
CA PHE A 163 -5.41 9.64 -2.21
C PHE A 163 -6.08 10.24 -3.43
N ALA A 164 -5.36 11.08 -4.14
CA ALA A 164 -5.81 11.64 -5.42
C ALA A 164 -4.89 11.21 -6.55
N VAL A 165 -5.49 10.96 -7.69
CA VAL A 165 -4.78 10.75 -8.96
C VAL A 165 -5.15 11.92 -9.86
N THR A 166 -4.16 12.74 -10.20
CA THR A 166 -4.32 13.85 -11.15
C THR A 166 -3.62 13.48 -12.44
N THR A 167 -4.33 13.55 -13.55
CA THR A 167 -3.79 13.35 -14.89
C THR A 167 -3.86 14.65 -15.67
N ARG A 168 -2.96 14.84 -16.61
CA ARG A 168 -2.96 15.95 -17.58
C ARG A 168 -2.43 15.45 -18.91
N VAL A 169 -3.09 15.80 -19.98
CA VAL A 169 -2.68 15.46 -21.34
C VAL A 169 -2.37 16.75 -22.10
N GLU A 170 -1.15 16.86 -22.57
CA GLU A 170 -0.71 17.95 -23.43
C GLU A 170 -0.43 17.43 -24.84
N ARG A 171 -0.74 18.25 -25.83
CA ARG A 171 -0.43 17.98 -27.25
C ARG A 171 0.59 19.00 -27.71
N PRO A 172 1.88 18.68 -27.67
CA PRO A 172 2.92 19.59 -28.12
C PRO A 172 2.76 19.88 -29.63
N ASP A 173 3.17 21.07 -30.04
CA ASP A 173 3.31 21.39 -31.45
C ASP A 173 4.46 20.55 -32.04
N SER A 174 4.09 19.47 -32.72
CA SER A 174 5.04 18.45 -33.21
C SER A 174 4.50 17.86 -34.53
N PRO A 175 5.40 17.53 -35.48
CA PRO A 175 5.02 16.80 -36.68
C PRO A 175 4.59 15.36 -36.41
N TYR A 176 4.78 14.89 -35.19
CA TYR A 176 4.41 13.53 -34.76
C TYR A 176 3.12 13.56 -33.93
N ALA A 177 2.31 12.50 -34.00
CA ALA A 177 1.09 12.36 -33.25
C ALA A 177 1.38 11.92 -31.81
N VAL A 178 2.14 12.74 -31.07
CA VAL A 178 2.55 12.48 -29.70
C VAL A 178 1.73 13.30 -28.71
N ARG A 179 1.51 12.75 -27.53
CA ARG A 179 0.92 13.40 -26.36
C ARG A 179 1.92 13.29 -25.18
N VAL A 180 1.92 14.28 -24.31
CA VAL A 180 2.60 14.20 -23.02
C VAL A 180 1.52 13.89 -21.98
N LEU A 181 1.64 12.76 -21.32
CA LEU A 181 0.81 12.41 -20.18
C LEU A 181 1.60 12.69 -18.91
N SER A 182 1.09 13.60 -18.09
CA SER A 182 1.55 13.82 -16.71
C SER A 182 0.59 13.11 -15.76
N VAL A 183 1.14 12.34 -14.83
CA VAL A 183 0.39 11.65 -13.78
C VAL A 183 0.98 12.03 -12.44
N ARG A 184 0.12 12.45 -11.51
CA ARG A 184 0.49 12.73 -10.13
C ARG A 184 -0.39 11.92 -9.18
N VAL A 185 0.22 11.28 -8.18
CA VAL A 185 -0.48 10.62 -7.08
C VAL A 185 -0.13 11.36 -5.79
N ASP A 186 -1.14 11.81 -5.07
CA ASP A 186 -1.01 12.50 -3.79
C ASP A 186 -1.68 11.67 -2.67
N ASN A 187 -0.94 11.36 -1.62
CA ASN A 187 -1.55 10.85 -0.40
C ASN A 187 -2.32 11.99 0.28
N ARG A 188 -3.61 11.81 0.48
CA ARG A 188 -4.51 12.77 1.15
C ARG A 188 -5.11 12.21 2.44
N THR A 189 -4.50 11.16 2.98
CA THR A 189 -4.96 10.55 4.24
C THR A 189 -4.89 11.58 5.38
N PRO A 190 -6.02 11.85 6.05
CA PRO A 190 -6.05 12.85 7.11
C PRO A 190 -5.25 12.41 8.34
N PRO A 191 -4.88 13.34 9.22
CA PRO A 191 -4.30 13.03 10.52
C PRO A 191 -5.18 12.04 11.32
N PRO A 192 -4.58 11.21 12.19
CA PRO A 192 -5.33 10.21 12.94
C PRO A 192 -6.32 10.90 13.88
N GLY A 193 -7.58 10.48 13.82
CA GLY A 193 -8.62 10.93 14.75
C GLY A 193 -8.33 10.50 16.19
N PRO A 194 -9.10 11.03 17.18
CA PRO A 194 -8.94 10.70 18.59
C PRO A 194 -9.11 9.20 18.87
N ASP A 195 -9.93 8.52 18.08
CA ASP A 195 -10.24 7.10 18.20
C ASP A 195 -9.33 6.18 17.35
N SER A 196 -8.37 6.75 16.63
CA SER A 196 -7.42 5.98 15.83
C SER A 196 -6.64 5.02 16.71
N ARG A 197 -6.62 3.76 16.32
CA ARG A 197 -5.91 2.67 16.99
C ARG A 197 -4.50 2.45 16.46
N THR A 198 -4.06 3.28 15.50
CA THR A 198 -2.71 3.25 14.97
C THR A 198 -1.68 3.53 16.06
N ARG A 199 -0.49 3.00 15.86
CA ARG A 199 0.68 3.38 16.65
C ARG A 199 0.84 4.88 16.61
N ARG A 200 0.70 5.53 17.76
CA ARG A 200 1.00 6.95 17.90
C ARG A 200 2.47 7.10 18.27
N GLY A 201 3.16 7.98 17.59
CA GLY A 201 4.55 8.29 17.89
C GLY A 201 5.21 9.12 16.80
N PRO A 202 6.33 9.78 17.11
CA PRO A 202 7.05 10.61 16.15
C PRO A 202 7.97 9.79 15.22
N ALA A 203 7.82 8.47 15.19
CA ALA A 203 8.71 7.60 14.42
C ALA A 203 8.01 7.05 13.16
N ARG A 204 8.78 6.88 12.07
CA ARG A 204 8.34 6.36 10.79
C ARG A 204 7.42 5.12 10.87
N PRO A 205 7.69 4.11 11.72
CA PRO A 205 6.79 2.94 11.84
C PRO A 205 5.37 3.28 12.27
N ALA A 206 5.18 4.37 13.01
CA ALA A 206 3.85 4.82 13.42
C ALA A 206 3.08 5.51 12.28
N TRP A 207 3.76 5.99 11.26
CA TRP A 207 3.18 6.72 10.13
C TRP A 207 2.79 5.81 8.96
N LEU A 208 3.47 4.66 8.82
CA LEU A 208 3.28 3.73 7.70
C LEU A 208 1.84 3.22 7.57
N GLY A 209 1.09 3.14 8.66
CA GLY A 209 -0.33 2.74 8.61
C GLY A 209 -1.22 3.67 7.78
N ARG A 210 -0.75 4.91 7.50
CA ARG A 210 -1.45 5.91 6.69
C ARG A 210 -0.73 6.25 5.38
N ALA A 211 0.28 5.49 5.03
CA ALA A 211 1.08 5.68 3.82
C ALA A 211 0.60 4.78 2.67
N LEU A 212 0.81 5.23 1.44
CA LEU A 212 0.79 4.36 0.27
C LEU A 212 2.19 3.75 0.13
N ILE A 213 2.32 2.45 0.24
CA ILE A 213 3.63 1.77 0.31
C ILE A 213 3.91 1.07 -1.02
N ALA A 214 5.13 1.16 -1.54
CA ALA A 214 5.54 0.62 -2.84
C ALA A 214 4.64 1.12 -3.98
N ASP A 215 4.23 2.41 -3.89
CA ASP A 215 3.38 3.03 -4.88
C ASP A 215 4.06 3.09 -6.25
N HIS A 216 3.35 2.61 -7.26
CA HIS A 216 3.80 2.60 -8.66
C HIS A 216 2.63 2.63 -9.63
N LEU A 217 2.92 3.00 -10.87
CA LEU A 217 1.95 3.19 -11.92
C LEU A 217 2.12 2.18 -13.04
N LEU A 218 1.01 1.66 -13.55
CA LEU A 218 0.93 0.97 -14.82
C LEU A 218 0.12 1.84 -15.80
N LEU A 219 0.69 2.09 -16.96
CA LEU A 219 0.07 2.87 -18.02
C LEU A 219 -0.27 1.95 -19.19
N ARG A 220 -1.49 2.07 -19.69
CA ARG A 220 -1.98 1.27 -20.82
C ARG A 220 -2.76 2.16 -21.78
#